data_0adb7466b5158357c7277aa38dc1c6d2
#
_entry.id   0adb7466b5158357c7277aa38dc1c6d2
#
_cell.length_a   1.000
_cell.length_b   1.000
_cell.length_c   1.000
_cell.angle_alpha   90.00
_cell.angle_beta   90.00
_cell.angle_gamma   90.00
#
_symmetry.space_group_name_H-M   'P 1'
#
loop_
_entity.id
_entity.type
_entity.pdbx_description
1 polymer ?
#
loop_
_entity_poly.entity_id
_entity_poly.type
_entity_poly.pdbx_seq_one_letter_code
_entity_poly.pdbx_strand_id
1 'polypeptide(L)'
;MTERMIPIMKRSTKRLFSLLLTVVMLLACVPAAQADSPADDGVMREGLSAIELTRLMGNGTNLGNTMEACNTNAIAPGNSPLTYEVGWGQPVTTQEMLTTMKAAGFDTIRIPVAWMTNATTLAINGDYIIDPAYLDRVAEIVDYARNAGMYVIINDHWDGGWWGMFGSESAETRQLAMDAYIGMWTQIAVRFADYSDYVIFESANEELGTRLDENSVYCNDSVTTYMSHDEYYALANQINQTFVDTIRMTGGNNEQRFLLIAGFNTNIDQTCDERWQMPTDTAEDKLLLSVHYYDPWSYAGASTAAGATAWGTKADFEYMDQQLGKLTKFTQQGYGVVIGEYAALPGNDGLKANTLAYHKHFLDLCDYYDLTSTLWDCSGMFVRRDLAFCDADLAALYGGRNRATEEGRDYAEIQAAGRASADATIAAAPVTFVEDAIILTDDNAVAWLMWNDGGWALSYSVGDDYNPDSISAGMKVTDAEITGPGTYTIGIDFTGTQQGYSASVAFAAIGIANGEVLYPGYVINIKEVKIDGEIYRLKGRAYTTSDNQVTTRVNLYNEWVTSIPVGNARMLGGGLGGATPTPINRNDPEIAQIHTIYITFEYIPQR
;
A
#
# COMPACT_ATOMS: atom_id res chain seq x y z
N MET A 1 1.98 20.15 -56.12
CA MET A 1 3.18 19.81 -55.35
C MET A 1 2.73 18.80 -54.29
N THR A 2 2.70 17.58 -54.73
CA THR A 2 2.46 16.38 -53.93
C THR A 2 3.81 15.82 -53.59
N GLU A 3 4.10 15.62 -52.29
CA GLU A 3 4.95 14.49 -51.87
C GLU A 3 5.29 14.55 -50.37
N ARG A 4 5.12 13.38 -49.74
CA ARG A 4 5.76 12.88 -48.54
C ARG A 4 5.01 13.01 -47.22
N MET A 5 3.97 12.24 -47.08
CA MET A 5 3.57 11.71 -45.77
C MET A 5 3.25 10.21 -45.92
N ILE A 6 4.22 9.37 -46.06
CA ILE A 6 4.16 7.93 -45.74
C ILE A 6 5.60 7.37 -45.77
N PRO A 7 6.33 7.34 -44.68
CA PRO A 7 7.16 6.17 -44.40
C PRO A 7 7.22 5.74 -42.92
N ILE A 8 6.58 6.43 -41.97
CA ILE A 8 6.80 6.13 -40.54
C ILE A 8 6.04 4.87 -40.10
N MET A 9 4.83 4.66 -40.55
CA MET A 9 4.07 3.42 -40.18
C MET A 9 4.69 2.12 -40.72
N LYS A 10 5.41 2.15 -41.84
CA LYS A 10 6.02 0.94 -42.42
C LYS A 10 7.31 0.50 -41.71
N ARG A 11 7.95 1.35 -40.90
CA ARG A 11 9.15 0.96 -40.14
C ARG A 11 8.81 0.27 -38.82
N SER A 12 7.79 0.73 -38.10
CA SER A 12 7.41 0.12 -36.82
C SER A 12 6.85 -1.31 -37.01
N THR A 13 5.95 -1.51 -37.94
CA THR A 13 5.40 -2.84 -38.24
C THR A 13 6.45 -3.83 -38.76
N LYS A 14 7.46 -3.38 -39.51
CA LYS A 14 8.54 -4.27 -39.93
C LYS A 14 9.50 -4.63 -38.80
N ARG A 15 9.72 -3.74 -37.82
CA ARG A 15 10.54 -4.02 -36.63
C ARG A 15 9.80 -4.97 -35.67
N LEU A 16 8.50 -4.78 -35.45
CA LEU A 16 7.69 -5.71 -34.64
C LEU A 16 7.68 -7.12 -35.25
N PHE A 17 7.50 -7.24 -36.57
CA PHE A 17 7.54 -8.53 -37.26
C PHE A 17 8.95 -9.15 -37.25
N SER A 18 10.01 -8.33 -37.33
CA SER A 18 11.39 -8.80 -37.26
C SER A 18 11.76 -9.25 -35.85
N LEU A 19 11.28 -8.53 -34.81
CA LEU A 19 11.47 -8.90 -33.40
C LEU A 19 10.73 -10.21 -33.08
N LEU A 20 9.48 -10.35 -33.50
CA LEU A 20 8.70 -11.59 -33.33
C LEU A 20 9.41 -12.78 -34.00
N LEU A 21 9.94 -12.60 -35.23
CA LEU A 21 10.64 -13.66 -35.96
C LEU A 21 11.98 -14.02 -35.32
N THR A 22 12.72 -13.03 -34.78
CA THR A 22 14.01 -13.26 -34.14
C THR A 22 13.85 -13.93 -32.77
N VAL A 23 12.84 -13.56 -32.00
CA VAL A 23 12.51 -14.19 -30.71
C VAL A 23 12.04 -15.63 -30.93
N VAL A 24 11.22 -15.90 -31.95
CA VAL A 24 10.79 -17.25 -32.31
C VAL A 24 11.95 -18.12 -32.78
N MET A 25 12.96 -17.55 -33.49
CA MET A 25 14.14 -18.31 -33.90
C MET A 25 15.14 -18.58 -32.78
N LEU A 26 15.25 -17.71 -31.79
CA LEU A 26 16.14 -17.92 -30.63
C LEU A 26 15.56 -18.92 -29.62
N LEU A 27 14.24 -18.95 -29.45
CA LEU A 27 13.55 -19.88 -28.55
C LEU A 27 13.39 -21.30 -29.12
N ALA A 28 13.50 -21.49 -30.42
CA ALA A 28 13.39 -22.80 -31.07
C ALA A 28 14.59 -23.74 -30.79
N CYS A 29 15.60 -23.32 -30.02
CA CYS A 29 16.81 -24.10 -29.74
C CYS A 29 17.00 -24.49 -28.26
N VAL A 30 16.07 -24.18 -27.37
CA VAL A 30 16.17 -24.63 -25.97
C VAL A 30 15.06 -25.67 -25.75
N PRO A 31 15.38 -26.96 -25.52
CA PRO A 31 14.38 -27.90 -25.05
C PRO A 31 14.01 -27.49 -23.62
N ALA A 32 12.86 -26.86 -23.45
CA ALA A 32 12.27 -26.69 -22.13
C ALA A 32 12.01 -28.10 -21.56
N ALA A 33 12.76 -28.46 -20.54
CA ALA A 33 12.38 -29.56 -19.69
C ALA A 33 11.17 -29.08 -18.88
N GLN A 34 9.99 -29.22 -19.44
CA GLN A 34 8.73 -29.06 -18.74
C GLN A 34 8.65 -30.18 -17.73
N ALA A 35 8.79 -29.87 -16.45
CA ALA A 35 8.41 -30.80 -15.40
C ALA A 35 6.88 -30.74 -15.31
N ASP A 36 6.21 -31.77 -15.78
CA ASP A 36 4.75 -31.89 -15.64
C ASP A 36 4.41 -31.83 -14.14
N SER A 37 3.68 -30.81 -13.75
CA SER A 37 3.15 -30.69 -12.39
C SER A 37 1.96 -31.63 -12.24
N PRO A 38 1.85 -32.41 -11.15
CA PRO A 38 0.66 -33.21 -10.89
C PRO A 38 -0.62 -32.40 -10.74
N ALA A 39 -0.50 -31.12 -10.39
CA ALA A 39 -1.63 -30.20 -10.17
C ALA A 39 -1.95 -29.34 -11.42
N ASP A 40 -1.01 -29.19 -12.35
CA ASP A 40 -1.12 -28.39 -13.56
C ASP A 40 -0.69 -29.22 -14.76
N ASP A 41 -1.64 -29.55 -15.64
CA ASP A 41 -1.43 -30.37 -16.82
C ASP A 41 -1.00 -29.55 -18.07
N GLY A 42 -0.80 -28.24 -17.91
CA GLY A 42 -0.43 -27.33 -18.99
C GLY A 42 -1.60 -26.92 -19.89
N VAL A 43 -2.82 -27.36 -19.59
CA VAL A 43 -4.01 -27.11 -20.41
C VAL A 43 -4.83 -25.97 -19.83
N MET A 44 -5.26 -25.04 -20.68
CA MET A 44 -6.23 -24.00 -20.31
C MET A 44 -7.62 -24.63 -20.11
N ARG A 45 -8.25 -24.35 -18.96
CA ARG A 45 -9.60 -24.87 -18.65
C ARG A 45 -10.65 -24.11 -19.46
N GLU A 46 -11.46 -24.87 -20.20
CA GLU A 46 -12.58 -24.29 -20.95
C GLU A 46 -13.67 -23.77 -20.00
N GLY A 47 -14.24 -22.61 -20.31
CA GLY A 47 -15.37 -22.03 -19.58
C GLY A 47 -15.04 -21.47 -18.20
N LEU A 48 -13.79 -21.53 -17.73
CA LEU A 48 -13.41 -20.91 -16.48
C LEU A 48 -13.46 -19.39 -16.59
N SER A 49 -14.28 -18.75 -15.77
CA SER A 49 -14.41 -17.28 -15.67
C SER A 49 -13.38 -16.67 -14.72
N ALA A 50 -13.20 -15.34 -14.78
CA ALA A 50 -12.32 -14.60 -13.88
C ALA A 50 -12.75 -14.73 -12.41
N ILE A 51 -14.05 -14.69 -12.13
CA ILE A 51 -14.60 -14.90 -10.76
C ILE A 51 -14.31 -16.32 -10.25
N GLU A 52 -14.51 -17.33 -11.09
CA GLU A 52 -14.21 -18.71 -10.69
C GLU A 52 -12.71 -18.91 -10.45
N LEU A 53 -11.86 -18.30 -11.28
CA LEU A 53 -10.43 -18.36 -11.07
C LEU A 53 -10.03 -17.75 -9.73
N THR A 54 -10.52 -16.54 -9.39
CA THR A 54 -10.17 -15.90 -8.10
C THR A 54 -10.59 -16.75 -6.91
N ARG A 55 -11.72 -17.44 -6.98
CA ARG A 55 -12.15 -18.38 -5.95
C ARG A 55 -11.18 -19.56 -5.79
N LEU A 56 -10.63 -20.08 -6.88
CA LEU A 56 -9.64 -21.15 -6.87
C LEU A 56 -8.26 -20.69 -6.41
N MET A 57 -7.91 -19.42 -6.61
CA MET A 57 -6.63 -18.83 -6.19
C MET A 57 -6.45 -18.81 -4.67
N GLY A 58 -7.52 -18.87 -3.89
CA GLY A 58 -7.48 -19.02 -2.44
C GLY A 58 -6.70 -17.93 -1.72
N ASN A 59 -5.86 -18.32 -0.76
CA ASN A 59 -4.96 -17.40 -0.07
C ASN A 59 -3.66 -17.26 -0.85
N GLY A 60 -3.22 -16.03 -1.09
CA GLY A 60 -1.95 -15.77 -1.75
C GLY A 60 -0.90 -15.17 -0.83
N THR A 61 0.35 -15.24 -1.29
CA THR A 61 1.48 -14.49 -0.71
C THR A 61 2.38 -13.96 -1.80
N ASN A 62 3.12 -12.89 -1.50
CA ASN A 62 4.15 -12.37 -2.39
C ASN A 62 5.51 -13.01 -2.09
N LEU A 63 6.29 -13.29 -3.12
CA LEU A 63 7.71 -13.63 -3.01
C LEU A 63 8.53 -12.32 -2.93
N GLY A 64 8.20 -11.45 -1.97
CA GLY A 64 8.71 -10.09 -1.89
C GLY A 64 10.21 -9.99 -1.61
N ASN A 65 10.84 -8.92 -2.09
CA ASN A 65 12.27 -8.65 -2.00
C ASN A 65 13.16 -9.73 -2.65
N THR A 66 12.69 -10.37 -3.71
CA THR A 66 13.38 -11.48 -4.38
C THR A 66 13.76 -11.10 -5.82
N MET A 67 12.92 -11.40 -6.81
CA MET A 67 13.25 -11.12 -8.22
C MET A 67 13.04 -9.63 -8.59
N GLU A 68 12.35 -8.85 -7.80
CA GLU A 68 12.25 -7.38 -7.95
C GLU A 68 13.42 -6.63 -7.31
N ALA A 69 14.34 -7.31 -6.64
CA ALA A 69 15.53 -6.68 -6.07
C ALA A 69 16.37 -6.04 -7.16
N CYS A 70 16.56 -4.73 -7.07
CA CYS A 70 17.28 -3.92 -8.06
C CYS A 70 18.02 -2.75 -7.39
N ASN A 71 18.79 -1.98 -8.17
CA ASN A 71 19.48 -0.77 -7.72
C ASN A 71 20.44 -0.97 -6.54
N THR A 72 21.06 -2.13 -6.42
CA THR A 72 22.13 -2.36 -5.43
C THR A 72 23.49 -2.42 -6.10
N ASN A 73 24.57 -2.10 -5.37
CA ASN A 73 25.94 -2.20 -5.89
C ASN A 73 26.35 -3.66 -6.24
N ALA A 74 25.59 -4.64 -5.79
CA ALA A 74 25.83 -6.05 -6.07
C ALA A 74 25.15 -6.51 -7.36
N ILE A 75 24.21 -5.73 -7.89
CA ILE A 75 23.39 -6.08 -9.05
C ILE A 75 23.91 -5.31 -10.26
N ALA A 76 24.40 -6.04 -11.25
CA ALA A 76 24.81 -5.48 -12.53
C ALA A 76 24.38 -6.42 -13.67
N PRO A 77 24.03 -5.88 -14.84
CA PRO A 77 23.69 -6.70 -16.01
C PRO A 77 24.75 -7.77 -16.32
N GLY A 78 24.28 -9.00 -16.59
CA GLY A 78 25.15 -10.14 -16.86
C GLY A 78 25.67 -10.87 -15.62
N ASN A 79 25.27 -10.49 -14.43
CA ASN A 79 25.51 -11.29 -13.23
C ASN A 79 24.63 -12.55 -13.23
N SER A 80 24.99 -13.52 -12.37
CA SER A 80 24.14 -14.69 -12.16
C SER A 80 22.75 -14.25 -11.66
N PRO A 81 21.65 -14.82 -12.18
CA PRO A 81 20.29 -14.54 -11.69
C PRO A 81 20.14 -14.69 -10.17
N LEU A 82 20.86 -15.62 -9.56
CA LEU A 82 20.89 -15.80 -8.10
C LEU A 82 21.43 -14.58 -7.34
N THR A 83 22.30 -13.76 -7.98
CA THR A 83 22.80 -12.52 -7.37
C THR A 83 21.68 -11.48 -7.23
N TYR A 84 20.79 -11.41 -8.21
CA TYR A 84 19.60 -10.55 -8.14
C TYR A 84 18.66 -11.03 -7.06
N GLU A 85 18.31 -12.30 -7.07
CA GLU A 85 17.37 -12.93 -6.15
C GLU A 85 17.71 -12.70 -4.66
N VAL A 86 18.99 -12.68 -4.30
CA VAL A 86 19.43 -12.44 -2.92
C VAL A 86 19.82 -10.99 -2.64
N GLY A 87 19.68 -10.10 -3.62
CA GLY A 87 20.19 -8.73 -3.57
C GLY A 87 19.61 -7.88 -2.43
N TRP A 88 18.38 -8.14 -2.02
CA TRP A 88 17.72 -7.49 -0.88
C TRP A 88 17.60 -8.40 0.34
N GLY A 89 18.51 -9.40 0.46
CA GLY A 89 18.71 -10.19 1.69
C GLY A 89 17.81 -11.41 1.83
N GLN A 90 17.04 -11.76 0.81
CA GLN A 90 16.22 -12.98 0.85
C GLN A 90 17.06 -14.22 0.53
N PRO A 91 16.66 -15.41 0.99
CA PRO A 91 17.30 -16.66 0.58
C PRO A 91 16.96 -16.99 -0.88
N VAL A 92 17.80 -17.83 -1.51
CA VAL A 92 17.48 -18.40 -2.83
C VAL A 92 16.19 -19.22 -2.72
N THR A 93 15.27 -18.99 -3.66
CA THR A 93 14.00 -19.73 -3.73
C THR A 93 14.22 -21.16 -4.17
N THR A 94 13.57 -22.10 -3.51
CA THR A 94 13.67 -23.53 -3.77
C THR A 94 12.30 -24.18 -3.92
N GLN A 95 12.27 -25.37 -4.53
CA GLN A 95 11.04 -26.18 -4.60
C GLN A 95 10.49 -26.47 -3.21
N GLU A 96 11.35 -26.77 -2.22
CA GLU A 96 10.94 -27.03 -0.83
C GLU A 96 10.23 -25.82 -0.21
N MET A 97 10.73 -24.62 -0.47
CA MET A 97 10.13 -23.37 0.02
C MET A 97 8.69 -23.23 -0.49
N LEU A 98 8.46 -23.36 -1.80
CA LEU A 98 7.12 -23.24 -2.39
C LEU A 98 6.18 -24.37 -1.92
N THR A 99 6.69 -25.59 -1.83
CA THR A 99 5.93 -26.73 -1.30
C THR A 99 5.50 -26.50 0.16
N THR A 100 6.40 -25.92 0.97
CA THR A 100 6.09 -25.60 2.38
C THR A 100 5.12 -24.43 2.51
N MET A 101 5.24 -23.40 1.67
CA MET A 101 4.27 -22.30 1.59
C MET A 101 2.87 -22.84 1.25
N LYS A 102 2.76 -23.75 0.26
CA LYS A 102 1.49 -24.41 -0.06
C LYS A 102 0.93 -25.15 1.14
N ALA A 103 1.75 -25.93 1.84
CA ALA A 103 1.34 -26.67 3.03
C ALA A 103 0.94 -25.75 4.20
N ALA A 104 1.51 -24.53 4.25
CA ALA A 104 1.18 -23.51 5.24
C ALA A 104 -0.14 -22.75 4.94
N GLY A 105 -0.80 -23.03 3.80
CA GLY A 105 -2.12 -22.51 3.46
C GLY A 105 -2.11 -21.46 2.35
N PHE A 106 -1.01 -21.29 1.60
CA PHE A 106 -0.94 -20.40 0.45
C PHE A 106 -1.21 -21.14 -0.86
N ASP A 107 -2.26 -20.75 -1.56
CA ASP A 107 -2.69 -21.35 -2.82
C ASP A 107 -2.17 -20.59 -4.04
N THR A 108 -1.76 -19.33 -3.86
CA THR A 108 -1.24 -18.45 -4.89
C THR A 108 0.08 -17.83 -4.44
N ILE A 109 1.02 -17.71 -5.37
CA ILE A 109 2.25 -16.94 -5.22
C ILE A 109 2.27 -15.78 -6.23
N ARG A 110 2.47 -14.56 -5.76
CA ARG A 110 2.79 -13.42 -6.63
C ARG A 110 4.30 -13.24 -6.63
N ILE A 111 4.89 -13.21 -7.80
CA ILE A 111 6.33 -13.09 -8.02
C ILE A 111 6.59 -11.71 -8.62
N PRO A 112 6.93 -10.70 -7.77
CA PRO A 112 7.41 -9.43 -8.25
C PRO A 112 8.72 -9.60 -9.01
N VAL A 113 8.89 -8.91 -10.16
CA VAL A 113 10.09 -9.04 -10.99
C VAL A 113 10.55 -7.67 -11.48
N ALA A 114 11.86 -7.43 -11.47
CA ALA A 114 12.50 -6.28 -12.08
C ALA A 114 13.14 -6.71 -13.42
N TRP A 115 12.38 -6.58 -14.49
CA TRP A 115 12.81 -7.04 -15.83
C TRP A 115 13.78 -6.08 -16.50
N MET A 116 13.53 -4.77 -16.39
CA MET A 116 14.29 -3.74 -17.11
C MET A 116 15.65 -3.46 -16.46
N THR A 117 15.68 -3.33 -15.14
CA THR A 117 16.90 -2.98 -14.39
C THR A 117 17.87 -4.11 -14.34
N ASN A 118 17.42 -5.34 -14.16
CA ASN A 118 18.26 -6.49 -13.93
C ASN A 118 18.63 -7.22 -15.23
N ALA A 119 17.69 -7.32 -16.14
CA ALA A 119 17.77 -8.27 -17.23
C ALA A 119 18.00 -7.63 -18.60
N THR A 120 17.87 -6.32 -18.73
CA THR A 120 18.13 -5.64 -19.99
C THR A 120 19.21 -4.58 -19.85
N THR A 121 20.37 -4.84 -20.39
CA THR A 121 21.37 -3.79 -20.64
C THR A 121 20.89 -2.73 -21.64
N LEU A 122 19.65 -2.80 -22.10
CA LEU A 122 19.33 -2.33 -23.46
C LEU A 122 17.99 -1.66 -23.58
N ALA A 123 17.22 -1.53 -22.50
CA ALA A 123 16.00 -0.74 -22.50
C ALA A 123 16.27 0.66 -23.10
N ILE A 124 17.41 1.25 -22.77
CA ILE A 124 17.85 2.56 -23.25
C ILE A 124 18.30 2.53 -24.73
N ASN A 125 18.82 1.41 -25.22
CA ASN A 125 19.39 1.28 -26.57
C ASN A 125 18.37 0.78 -27.61
N GLY A 126 17.16 0.41 -27.19
CA GLY A 126 16.05 0.03 -28.08
C GLY A 126 16.03 -1.43 -28.52
N ASP A 127 16.85 -2.30 -27.96
CA ASP A 127 16.85 -3.72 -28.28
C ASP A 127 15.97 -4.54 -27.32
N TYR A 128 15.64 -4.04 -26.12
CA TYR A 128 14.69 -4.55 -25.11
C TYR A 128 14.76 -6.08 -24.90
N ILE A 129 15.95 -6.67 -24.97
CA ILE A 129 16.11 -8.11 -24.83
C ILE A 129 16.36 -8.46 -23.37
N ILE A 130 15.45 -9.25 -22.80
CA ILE A 130 15.62 -9.84 -21.46
C ILE A 130 16.74 -10.87 -21.52
N ASP A 131 17.65 -10.85 -20.53
CA ASP A 131 18.68 -11.88 -20.39
C ASP A 131 18.02 -13.27 -20.29
N PRO A 132 18.28 -14.19 -21.21
CA PRO A 132 17.69 -15.52 -21.20
C PRO A 132 17.90 -16.27 -19.87
N ALA A 133 19.08 -16.12 -19.24
CA ALA A 133 19.34 -16.78 -17.96
C ALA A 133 18.48 -16.24 -16.83
N TYR A 134 18.15 -14.92 -16.85
CA TYR A 134 17.24 -14.34 -15.89
C TYR A 134 15.79 -14.77 -16.13
N LEU A 135 15.33 -14.76 -17.37
CA LEU A 135 14.01 -15.23 -17.76
C LEU A 135 13.82 -16.72 -17.41
N ASP A 136 14.86 -17.55 -17.63
CA ASP A 136 14.85 -18.97 -17.26
C ASP A 136 14.79 -19.16 -15.75
N ARG A 137 15.47 -18.31 -14.94
CA ARG A 137 15.38 -18.40 -13.48
C ARG A 137 13.98 -18.05 -12.97
N VAL A 138 13.36 -17.01 -13.51
CA VAL A 138 11.95 -16.69 -13.16
C VAL A 138 11.05 -17.87 -13.54
N ALA A 139 11.22 -18.45 -14.71
CA ALA A 139 10.44 -19.62 -15.14
C ALA A 139 10.68 -20.83 -14.23
N GLU A 140 11.89 -21.06 -13.74
CA GLU A 140 12.19 -22.13 -12.77
C GLU A 140 11.42 -21.90 -11.45
N ILE A 141 11.35 -20.65 -10.94
CA ILE A 141 10.55 -20.33 -9.75
C ILE A 141 9.05 -20.55 -9.99
N VAL A 142 8.56 -20.16 -11.18
CA VAL A 142 7.19 -20.45 -11.61
C VAL A 142 6.90 -21.95 -11.61
N ASP A 143 7.83 -22.75 -12.13
CA ASP A 143 7.69 -24.20 -12.15
C ASP A 143 7.71 -24.81 -10.74
N TYR A 144 8.50 -24.26 -9.81
CA TYR A 144 8.44 -24.66 -8.41
C TYR A 144 7.04 -24.44 -7.80
N ALA A 145 6.42 -23.31 -8.10
CA ALA A 145 5.09 -22.99 -7.61
C ALA A 145 4.02 -23.93 -8.23
N ARG A 146 4.05 -24.12 -9.55
CA ARG A 146 3.15 -25.04 -10.27
C ARG A 146 3.29 -26.48 -9.76
N ASN A 147 4.53 -26.94 -9.56
CA ASN A 147 4.81 -28.26 -8.97
C ASN A 147 4.27 -28.41 -7.54
N ALA A 148 4.16 -27.32 -6.80
CA ALA A 148 3.51 -27.29 -5.50
C ALA A 148 1.98 -27.19 -5.58
N GLY A 149 1.41 -27.01 -6.79
CA GLY A 149 -0.03 -26.82 -7.01
C GLY A 149 -0.52 -25.41 -6.64
N MET A 150 0.33 -24.41 -6.86
CA MET A 150 0.00 -23.01 -6.61
C MET A 150 -0.29 -22.26 -7.93
N TYR A 151 -1.23 -21.33 -7.88
CA TYR A 151 -1.38 -20.31 -8.92
C TYR A 151 -0.23 -19.32 -8.84
N VAL A 152 0.14 -18.71 -9.96
CA VAL A 152 1.28 -17.82 -10.05
C VAL A 152 0.87 -16.52 -10.74
N ILE A 153 1.16 -15.39 -10.11
CA ILE A 153 1.06 -14.06 -10.71
C ILE A 153 2.48 -13.56 -10.98
N ILE A 154 2.73 -13.09 -12.20
CA ILE A 154 4.00 -12.48 -12.60
C ILE A 154 3.71 -11.06 -13.08
N ASN A 155 4.50 -10.08 -12.61
CA ASN A 155 4.40 -8.69 -13.02
C ASN A 155 5.74 -8.09 -13.46
N ASP A 156 5.71 -6.81 -13.83
CA ASP A 156 6.83 -5.90 -13.73
C ASP A 156 6.59 -5.00 -12.52
N HIS A 157 7.52 -5.01 -11.56
CA HIS A 157 7.41 -4.29 -10.30
C HIS A 157 8.01 -2.87 -10.45
N TRP A 158 8.37 -2.19 -9.35
CA TRP A 158 8.98 -0.85 -9.38
C TRP A 158 10.16 -0.75 -10.37
N ASP A 159 10.96 -1.78 -10.47
CA ASP A 159 12.00 -2.02 -11.47
C ASP A 159 12.91 -0.80 -11.70
N GLY A 160 13.43 -0.23 -10.62
CA GLY A 160 14.37 0.89 -10.67
C GLY A 160 13.77 2.21 -11.17
N GLY A 161 12.46 2.31 -11.31
CA GLY A 161 11.76 3.52 -11.69
C GLY A 161 11.80 3.85 -13.19
N TRP A 162 12.06 2.86 -14.07
CA TRP A 162 12.03 3.09 -15.53
C TRP A 162 10.66 3.59 -16.02
N TRP A 163 9.61 3.30 -15.29
CA TRP A 163 8.23 3.75 -15.55
C TRP A 163 8.11 5.26 -15.69
N GLY A 164 8.97 6.04 -15.03
CA GLY A 164 9.02 7.50 -15.17
C GLY A 164 9.31 7.99 -16.60
N MET A 165 9.80 7.13 -17.49
CA MET A 165 9.97 7.45 -18.90
C MET A 165 8.64 7.75 -19.61
N PHE A 166 7.54 7.16 -19.16
CA PHE A 166 6.20 7.42 -19.72
C PHE A 166 5.74 8.85 -19.50
N GLY A 167 6.18 9.50 -18.41
CA GLY A 167 5.88 10.88 -18.11
C GLY A 167 6.89 11.89 -18.62
N SER A 168 7.89 11.52 -19.41
CA SER A 168 8.87 12.44 -19.96
C SER A 168 8.23 13.51 -20.84
N GLU A 169 8.75 14.75 -20.81
CA GLU A 169 8.37 15.82 -21.77
C GLU A 169 8.74 15.44 -23.21
N SER A 170 9.75 14.59 -23.40
CA SER A 170 10.16 14.08 -24.70
C SER A 170 9.18 13.03 -25.23
N ALA A 171 8.51 13.34 -26.34
CA ALA A 171 7.67 12.37 -27.04
C ALA A 171 8.46 11.13 -27.53
N GLU A 172 9.75 11.29 -27.80
CA GLU A 172 10.63 10.19 -28.19
C GLU A 172 10.88 9.27 -27.01
N THR A 173 11.14 9.79 -25.82
CA THR A 173 11.31 9.01 -24.58
C THR A 173 10.03 8.25 -24.22
N ARG A 174 8.87 8.90 -24.31
CA ARG A 174 7.57 8.23 -24.07
C ARG A 174 7.34 7.08 -25.05
N GLN A 175 7.70 7.26 -26.33
CA GLN A 175 7.58 6.19 -27.33
C GLN A 175 8.55 5.06 -27.03
N LEU A 176 9.78 5.35 -26.61
CA LEU A 176 10.74 4.34 -26.18
C LEU A 176 10.22 3.53 -24.98
N ALA A 177 9.58 4.19 -24.01
CA ALA A 177 8.95 3.50 -22.87
C ALA A 177 7.88 2.52 -23.34
N MET A 178 6.99 2.93 -24.24
CA MET A 178 5.96 2.07 -24.79
C MET A 178 6.54 0.91 -25.63
N ASP A 179 7.55 1.17 -26.45
CA ASP A 179 8.23 0.13 -27.22
C ASP A 179 8.94 -0.88 -26.30
N ALA A 180 9.53 -0.41 -25.20
CA ALA A 180 10.15 -1.25 -24.17
C ALA A 180 9.11 -2.15 -23.48
N TYR A 181 7.99 -1.57 -23.08
CA TYR A 181 6.89 -2.28 -22.43
C TYR A 181 6.34 -3.40 -23.31
N ILE A 182 6.06 -3.10 -24.59
CA ILE A 182 5.60 -4.07 -25.57
C ILE A 182 6.65 -5.17 -25.78
N GLY A 183 7.92 -4.78 -25.93
CA GLY A 183 9.03 -5.73 -26.14
C GLY A 183 9.24 -6.67 -24.95
N MET A 184 9.16 -6.16 -23.75
CA MET A 184 9.24 -6.91 -22.50
C MET A 184 8.10 -7.93 -22.40
N TRP A 185 6.84 -7.49 -22.46
CA TRP A 185 5.70 -8.37 -22.34
C TRP A 185 5.59 -9.39 -23.47
N THR A 186 6.04 -9.05 -24.68
CA THR A 186 6.10 -10.02 -25.80
C THR A 186 7.04 -11.18 -25.45
N GLN A 187 8.22 -10.91 -24.90
CA GLN A 187 9.17 -11.96 -24.51
C GLN A 187 8.66 -12.83 -23.38
N ILE A 188 8.09 -12.20 -22.34
CA ILE A 188 7.47 -12.90 -21.21
C ILE A 188 6.33 -13.79 -21.71
N ALA A 189 5.40 -13.23 -22.50
CA ALA A 189 4.27 -13.96 -23.02
C ALA A 189 4.67 -15.16 -23.90
N VAL A 190 5.68 -14.99 -24.75
CA VAL A 190 6.20 -16.09 -25.58
C VAL A 190 6.85 -17.17 -24.71
N ARG A 191 7.62 -16.79 -23.67
CA ARG A 191 8.27 -17.75 -22.75
C ARG A 191 7.26 -18.65 -22.03
N PHE A 192 6.09 -18.09 -21.69
CA PHE A 192 5.05 -18.79 -20.95
C PHE A 192 3.84 -19.19 -21.80
N ALA A 193 3.96 -19.17 -23.14
CA ALA A 193 2.85 -19.41 -24.07
C ALA A 193 2.16 -20.78 -23.88
N ASP A 194 2.94 -21.81 -23.48
CA ASP A 194 2.44 -23.18 -23.30
C ASP A 194 2.05 -23.47 -21.82
N TYR A 195 2.13 -22.46 -20.93
CA TYR A 195 1.68 -22.62 -19.54
C TYR A 195 0.15 -22.46 -19.45
N SER A 196 -0.46 -23.19 -18.54
CA SER A 196 -1.92 -23.17 -18.34
C SER A 196 -2.40 -21.88 -17.66
N ASP A 197 -3.68 -21.87 -17.29
CA ASP A 197 -4.33 -20.82 -16.50
C ASP A 197 -3.85 -20.74 -15.01
N TYR A 198 -2.92 -21.61 -14.61
CA TYR A 198 -2.19 -21.44 -13.36
C TYR A 198 -1.24 -20.23 -13.38
N VAL A 199 -0.87 -19.72 -14.57
CA VAL A 199 0.01 -18.57 -14.71
C VAL A 199 -0.77 -17.37 -15.22
N ILE A 200 -0.81 -16.32 -14.39
CA ILE A 200 -1.51 -15.06 -14.61
C ILE A 200 -0.47 -13.97 -14.81
N PHE A 201 -0.68 -13.08 -15.78
CA PHE A 201 0.17 -11.91 -15.99
C PHE A 201 -0.50 -10.67 -15.42
N GLU A 202 0.25 -9.88 -14.65
CA GLU A 202 -0.19 -8.62 -14.07
C GLU A 202 0.48 -7.44 -14.79
N SER A 203 -0.30 -6.49 -15.27
CA SER A 203 0.14 -5.42 -16.20
C SER A 203 1.21 -4.50 -15.62
N ALA A 204 1.18 -4.24 -14.34
CA ALA A 204 2.12 -3.43 -13.58
C ALA A 204 1.91 -3.68 -12.08
N ASN A 205 2.79 -3.13 -11.23
CA ASN A 205 2.57 -3.04 -9.80
C ASN A 205 1.84 -1.72 -9.46
N GLU A 206 2.46 -0.81 -8.72
CA GLU A 206 1.91 0.48 -8.25
C GLU A 206 2.24 1.66 -9.16
N GLU A 207 2.81 1.40 -10.32
CA GLU A 207 3.38 2.44 -11.19
C GLU A 207 2.32 3.14 -12.06
N LEU A 208 1.19 2.47 -12.36
CA LEU A 208 0.15 3.06 -13.20
C LEU A 208 -0.65 4.12 -12.45
N GLY A 209 -0.17 5.36 -12.55
CA GLY A 209 -0.75 6.52 -11.90
C GLY A 209 0.26 7.65 -11.78
N THR A 210 0.38 8.23 -10.60
CA THR A 210 1.26 9.37 -10.35
C THR A 210 2.76 9.05 -10.43
N ARG A 211 3.15 7.78 -10.39
CA ARG A 211 4.55 7.35 -10.57
C ARG A 211 5.00 7.34 -12.03
N LEU A 212 4.10 7.50 -12.98
CA LEU A 212 4.44 7.57 -14.40
C LEU A 212 5.30 8.79 -14.79
N ASP A 213 5.47 9.76 -13.89
CA ASP A 213 6.38 10.90 -14.05
C ASP A 213 7.43 11.02 -12.95
N GLU A 214 7.68 9.96 -12.19
CA GLU A 214 8.81 9.91 -11.26
C GLU A 214 10.14 9.96 -12.02
N ASN A 215 11.18 10.54 -11.39
CA ASN A 215 12.50 10.61 -12.00
C ASN A 215 13.02 9.22 -12.33
N SER A 216 13.27 8.97 -13.61
CA SER A 216 13.81 7.71 -14.09
C SER A 216 15.34 7.76 -14.19
N VAL A 217 15.99 6.67 -13.76
CA VAL A 217 17.43 6.49 -13.97
C VAL A 217 17.81 6.22 -15.44
N TYR A 218 16.80 6.01 -16.29
CA TYR A 218 16.96 5.61 -17.69
C TYR A 218 16.79 6.76 -18.69
N CYS A 219 16.37 7.93 -18.28
CA CYS A 219 16.34 9.10 -19.15
C CYS A 219 17.02 10.29 -18.48
N ASN A 220 17.71 11.10 -19.31
CA ASN A 220 18.31 12.36 -18.86
C ASN A 220 17.31 13.51 -18.89
N ASP A 221 16.07 13.24 -19.24
CA ASP A 221 15.02 14.24 -19.28
C ASP A 221 14.64 14.63 -17.86
N SER A 222 14.45 15.91 -17.63
CA SER A 222 13.84 16.37 -16.40
C SER A 222 12.39 15.93 -16.43
N VAL A 223 12.05 14.93 -15.62
CA VAL A 223 10.67 14.61 -15.38
C VAL A 223 10.16 15.65 -14.38
N THR A 224 9.31 16.53 -14.85
CA THR A 224 8.59 17.49 -14.01
C THR A 224 7.15 17.04 -13.94
N THR A 225 6.53 17.20 -12.79
CA THR A 225 5.10 16.90 -12.56
C THR A 225 4.26 17.87 -13.41
N TYR A 226 4.06 17.56 -14.67
CA TYR A 226 3.34 18.43 -15.62
C TYR A 226 2.03 17.81 -16.12
N MET A 227 1.84 16.50 -15.88
CA MET A 227 0.60 15.83 -16.25
C MET A 227 -0.53 16.23 -15.30
N SER A 228 -1.69 16.53 -15.87
CA SER A 228 -2.92 16.65 -15.12
C SER A 228 -3.41 15.26 -14.65
N HIS A 229 -4.29 15.24 -13.65
CA HIS A 229 -4.91 14.00 -13.22
C HIS A 229 -5.60 13.24 -14.37
N ASP A 230 -6.24 13.92 -15.29
CA ASP A 230 -6.90 13.29 -16.44
C ASP A 230 -5.89 12.67 -17.42
N GLU A 231 -4.72 13.29 -17.60
CA GLU A 231 -3.65 12.72 -18.42
C GLU A 231 -3.04 11.47 -17.80
N TYR A 232 -2.86 11.42 -16.46
CA TYR A 232 -2.42 10.19 -15.77
C TYR A 232 -3.42 9.05 -15.98
N TYR A 233 -4.73 9.29 -15.82
CA TYR A 233 -5.74 8.26 -16.04
C TYR A 233 -5.78 7.78 -17.48
N ALA A 234 -5.71 8.70 -18.43
CA ALA A 234 -5.69 8.35 -19.86
C ALA A 234 -4.47 7.50 -20.22
N LEU A 235 -3.30 7.82 -19.69
CA LEU A 235 -2.07 7.08 -19.92
C LEU A 235 -2.10 5.71 -19.25
N ALA A 236 -2.56 5.60 -18.02
CA ALA A 236 -2.73 4.32 -17.32
C ALA A 236 -3.68 3.38 -18.08
N ASN A 237 -4.83 3.90 -18.54
CA ASN A 237 -5.77 3.15 -19.37
C ASN A 237 -5.12 2.70 -20.70
N GLN A 238 -4.33 3.57 -21.35
CA GLN A 238 -3.61 3.23 -22.58
C GLN A 238 -2.58 2.11 -22.34
N ILE A 239 -1.81 2.16 -21.26
CA ILE A 239 -0.81 1.14 -20.94
C ILE A 239 -1.50 -0.20 -20.68
N ASN A 240 -2.58 -0.22 -19.88
CA ASN A 240 -3.36 -1.42 -19.63
C ASN A 240 -3.96 -2.03 -20.91
N GLN A 241 -4.51 -1.20 -21.82
CA GLN A 241 -4.99 -1.69 -23.11
C GLN A 241 -3.85 -2.26 -23.97
N THR A 242 -2.69 -1.57 -23.99
CA THR A 242 -1.51 -2.05 -24.73
C THR A 242 -1.02 -3.40 -24.19
N PHE A 243 -1.10 -3.60 -22.87
CA PHE A 243 -0.78 -4.89 -22.24
C PHE A 243 -1.67 -6.01 -22.78
N VAL A 244 -2.99 -5.83 -22.71
CA VAL A 244 -3.95 -6.85 -23.20
C VAL A 244 -3.69 -7.16 -24.66
N ASP A 245 -3.61 -6.14 -25.51
CA ASP A 245 -3.39 -6.30 -26.94
C ASP A 245 -2.07 -7.04 -27.23
N THR A 246 -1.00 -6.70 -26.51
CA THR A 246 0.31 -7.33 -26.66
C THR A 246 0.27 -8.82 -26.32
N ILE A 247 -0.33 -9.18 -25.18
CA ILE A 247 -0.42 -10.58 -24.77
C ILE A 247 -1.26 -11.39 -25.74
N ARG A 248 -2.45 -10.89 -26.14
CA ARG A 248 -3.36 -11.59 -27.07
C ARG A 248 -2.70 -11.85 -28.43
N MET A 249 -1.88 -10.91 -28.93
CA MET A 249 -1.17 -11.07 -30.21
C MET A 249 -0.11 -12.17 -30.22
N THR A 250 0.36 -12.65 -29.07
CA THR A 250 1.38 -13.71 -29.01
C THR A 250 0.82 -15.10 -29.28
N GLY A 251 -0.51 -15.28 -29.22
CA GLY A 251 -1.18 -16.54 -29.55
C GLY A 251 -1.00 -17.67 -28.52
N GLY A 252 -1.38 -18.89 -28.91
CA GLY A 252 -1.32 -20.04 -28.01
C GLY A 252 -2.23 -19.87 -26.80
N ASN A 253 -1.83 -20.34 -25.62
CA ASN A 253 -2.62 -20.18 -24.39
C ASN A 253 -2.83 -18.70 -24.00
N ASN A 254 -2.02 -17.79 -24.55
CA ASN A 254 -2.16 -16.37 -24.28
C ASN A 254 -3.41 -15.75 -24.92
N GLU A 255 -4.04 -16.41 -25.90
CA GLU A 255 -5.35 -16.00 -26.42
C GLU A 255 -6.45 -16.07 -25.35
N GLN A 256 -6.31 -16.96 -24.36
CA GLN A 256 -7.28 -17.19 -23.28
C GLN A 256 -6.69 -17.01 -21.88
N ARG A 257 -5.43 -16.56 -21.77
CA ARG A 257 -4.77 -16.35 -20.46
C ARG A 257 -5.50 -15.30 -19.65
N PHE A 258 -5.61 -15.55 -18.35
CA PHE A 258 -6.10 -14.55 -17.43
C PHE A 258 -5.09 -13.41 -17.26
N LEU A 259 -5.58 -12.18 -17.36
CA LEU A 259 -4.79 -10.96 -17.26
C LEU A 259 -5.26 -10.13 -16.08
N LEU A 260 -4.35 -9.81 -15.21
CA LEU A 260 -4.57 -9.01 -14.01
C LEU A 260 -4.20 -7.56 -14.31
N ILE A 261 -5.18 -6.69 -14.28
CA ILE A 261 -5.07 -5.29 -14.71
C ILE A 261 -4.82 -4.41 -13.48
N ALA A 262 -3.70 -3.74 -13.45
CA ALA A 262 -3.36 -2.84 -12.34
C ALA A 262 -4.28 -1.62 -12.30
N GLY A 263 -4.88 -1.38 -11.14
CA GLY A 263 -5.68 -0.20 -10.86
C GLY A 263 -4.81 1.07 -10.79
N PHE A 264 -5.46 2.24 -10.78
CA PHE A 264 -4.74 3.51 -10.69
C PHE A 264 -4.03 3.63 -9.33
N ASN A 265 -2.70 3.72 -9.34
CA ASN A 265 -1.82 3.62 -8.16
C ASN A 265 -2.09 2.36 -7.30
N THR A 266 -2.77 1.35 -7.84
CA THR A 266 -3.39 0.22 -7.12
C THR A 266 -4.26 0.63 -5.93
N ASN A 267 -4.64 1.90 -5.86
CA ASN A 267 -5.46 2.46 -4.80
C ASN A 267 -6.95 2.25 -5.09
N ILE A 268 -7.71 1.75 -4.11
CA ILE A 268 -9.13 1.39 -4.28
C ILE A 268 -9.97 2.60 -4.71
N ASP A 269 -9.84 3.74 -4.03
CA ASP A 269 -10.65 4.93 -4.32
C ASP A 269 -10.36 5.52 -5.70
N GLN A 270 -9.08 5.60 -6.04
CA GLN A 270 -8.64 6.13 -7.32
C GLN A 270 -8.99 5.18 -8.48
N THR A 271 -8.97 3.88 -8.24
CA THR A 271 -9.41 2.87 -9.24
C THR A 271 -10.93 2.88 -9.42
N CYS A 272 -11.69 3.23 -8.38
CA CYS A 272 -13.15 3.40 -8.47
C CYS A 272 -13.57 4.71 -9.16
N ASP A 273 -12.65 5.65 -9.42
CA ASP A 273 -12.92 6.87 -10.19
C ASP A 273 -13.39 6.52 -11.62
N GLU A 274 -14.34 7.28 -12.17
CA GLU A 274 -14.93 7.02 -13.51
C GLU A 274 -13.92 7.17 -14.66
N ARG A 275 -12.81 7.87 -14.43
CA ARG A 275 -11.72 8.06 -15.40
C ARG A 275 -10.90 6.80 -15.61
N TRP A 276 -10.80 5.92 -14.58
CA TRP A 276 -10.13 4.63 -14.74
C TRP A 276 -11.11 3.61 -15.31
N GLN A 277 -10.67 2.85 -16.30
CA GLN A 277 -11.51 1.90 -17.00
C GLN A 277 -10.78 0.58 -17.23
N MET A 278 -11.49 -0.53 -17.05
CA MET A 278 -10.99 -1.83 -17.50
C MET A 278 -10.76 -1.80 -19.02
N PRO A 279 -9.64 -2.39 -19.51
CA PRO A 279 -9.42 -2.49 -20.94
C PRO A 279 -10.44 -3.40 -21.60
N THR A 280 -10.59 -3.25 -22.92
CA THR A 280 -11.34 -4.20 -23.73
C THR A 280 -10.50 -5.44 -24.02
N ASP A 281 -11.12 -6.60 -24.11
CA ASP A 281 -10.45 -7.86 -24.39
C ASP A 281 -11.20 -8.65 -25.49
N THR A 282 -10.46 -9.40 -26.28
CA THR A 282 -11.02 -10.37 -27.24
C THR A 282 -11.39 -11.70 -26.60
N ALA A 283 -10.79 -12.01 -25.43
CA ALA A 283 -11.13 -13.16 -24.61
C ALA A 283 -12.22 -12.79 -23.61
N GLU A 284 -13.30 -13.55 -23.60
CA GLU A 284 -14.44 -13.33 -22.72
C GLU A 284 -14.12 -13.80 -21.31
N ASP A 285 -14.49 -13.00 -20.29
CA ASP A 285 -14.34 -13.30 -18.86
C ASP A 285 -12.89 -13.66 -18.41
N LYS A 286 -11.86 -13.04 -19.01
CA LYS A 286 -10.46 -13.32 -18.71
C LYS A 286 -9.70 -12.17 -18.06
N LEU A 287 -10.37 -11.07 -17.70
CA LEU A 287 -9.75 -9.93 -17.02
C LEU A 287 -10.03 -9.94 -15.52
N LEU A 288 -8.97 -9.66 -14.76
CA LEU A 288 -9.01 -9.45 -13.32
C LEU A 288 -8.51 -8.03 -13.02
N LEU A 289 -8.91 -7.48 -11.88
CA LEU A 289 -8.45 -6.20 -11.36
C LEU A 289 -7.45 -6.42 -10.22
N SER A 290 -6.32 -5.72 -10.23
CA SER A 290 -5.36 -5.64 -9.12
C SER A 290 -5.48 -4.31 -8.39
N VAL A 291 -5.65 -4.34 -7.06
CA VAL A 291 -5.52 -3.22 -6.16
C VAL A 291 -4.75 -3.64 -4.91
N HIS A 292 -4.24 -2.67 -4.13
CA HIS A 292 -3.51 -2.94 -2.89
C HIS A 292 -4.27 -2.36 -1.69
N TYR A 293 -4.03 -2.90 -0.50
CA TYR A 293 -4.69 -2.45 0.72
C TYR A 293 -3.72 -2.38 1.90
N TYR A 294 -3.42 -1.17 2.34
CA TYR A 294 -2.57 -0.90 3.50
C TYR A 294 -3.18 0.15 4.43
N ASP A 295 -4.51 0.25 4.44
CA ASP A 295 -5.18 1.27 5.25
C ASP A 295 -5.41 0.83 6.71
N PRO A 296 -5.18 1.75 7.67
CA PRO A 296 -4.44 2.99 7.47
C PRO A 296 -2.93 2.74 7.37
N TRP A 297 -2.24 3.45 6.49
CA TRP A 297 -0.79 3.31 6.30
C TRP A 297 0.01 3.48 7.59
N SER A 298 -0.43 4.37 8.48
CA SER A 298 0.18 4.61 9.80
C SER A 298 0.20 3.36 10.70
N TYR A 299 -0.68 2.39 10.47
CA TYR A 299 -0.65 1.09 11.13
C TYR A 299 -0.10 0.00 10.22
N ALA A 300 -0.70 -0.16 9.05
CA ALA A 300 -0.44 -1.32 8.19
C ALA A 300 0.93 -1.26 7.51
N GLY A 301 1.32 -0.09 6.98
CA GLY A 301 2.52 0.10 6.18
C GLY A 301 3.77 0.49 6.97
N ALA A 302 3.64 1.17 8.11
CA ALA A 302 4.77 1.67 8.87
C ALA A 302 5.63 0.53 9.45
N SER A 303 6.87 0.43 8.99
CA SER A 303 7.82 -0.58 9.45
C SER A 303 8.47 -0.27 10.82
N THR A 304 8.26 0.94 11.36
CA THR A 304 8.88 1.35 12.62
C THR A 304 7.95 1.10 13.80
N ALA A 305 8.45 0.40 14.81
CA ALA A 305 7.72 0.08 16.04
C ALA A 305 7.14 1.32 16.75
N ALA A 306 7.80 2.43 16.60
CA ALA A 306 7.48 3.64 17.33
C ALA A 306 6.41 4.53 16.66
N GLY A 307 6.01 4.26 15.42
CA GLY A 307 5.06 5.11 14.70
C GLY A 307 3.73 4.45 14.40
N ALA A 308 3.51 3.21 14.83
CA ALA A 308 2.26 2.54 14.58
C ALA A 308 1.16 3.17 15.44
N THR A 309 0.17 3.80 14.79
CA THR A 309 -1.07 4.14 15.47
C THR A 309 -1.73 2.88 16.00
N ALA A 310 -2.42 2.95 17.12
CA ALA A 310 -3.26 1.84 17.56
C ALA A 310 -4.35 1.61 16.51
N TRP A 311 -4.63 0.34 16.21
CA TRP A 311 -5.68 -0.07 15.28
C TRP A 311 -6.52 -1.19 15.90
N GLY A 312 -7.79 -1.24 15.58
CA GLY A 312 -8.71 -2.28 16.05
C GLY A 312 -9.90 -1.74 16.83
N THR A 313 -10.22 -0.45 16.69
CA THR A 313 -11.50 0.10 17.14
C THR A 313 -12.62 -0.31 16.18
N LYS A 314 -13.86 -0.14 16.63
CA LYS A 314 -15.04 -0.39 15.79
C LYS A 314 -14.97 0.39 14.47
N ALA A 315 -14.58 1.66 14.53
CA ALA A 315 -14.45 2.52 13.34
C ALA A 315 -13.39 1.99 12.36
N ASP A 316 -12.27 1.45 12.85
CA ASP A 316 -11.22 0.89 12.00
C ASP A 316 -11.71 -0.33 11.21
N PHE A 317 -12.47 -1.22 11.87
CA PHE A 317 -13.06 -2.39 11.21
C PHE A 317 -14.16 -2.00 10.21
N GLU A 318 -15.02 -1.03 10.56
CA GLU A 318 -16.06 -0.50 9.67
C GLU A 318 -15.46 0.20 8.45
N TYR A 319 -14.35 0.92 8.62
CA TYR A 319 -13.63 1.55 7.51
C TYR A 319 -13.05 0.52 6.52
N MET A 320 -12.43 -0.57 7.03
CA MET A 320 -11.95 -1.66 6.18
C MET A 320 -13.09 -2.29 5.37
N ASP A 321 -14.24 -2.56 6.00
CA ASP A 321 -15.44 -3.07 5.36
C ASP A 321 -15.92 -2.12 4.25
N GLN A 322 -15.99 -0.83 4.53
CA GLN A 322 -16.38 0.20 3.56
C GLN A 322 -15.42 0.24 2.36
N GLN A 323 -14.11 0.18 2.60
CA GLN A 323 -13.12 0.25 1.52
C GLN A 323 -13.20 -0.97 0.60
N LEU A 324 -13.19 -2.17 1.16
CA LEU A 324 -13.26 -3.40 0.36
C LEU A 324 -14.61 -3.54 -0.35
N GLY A 325 -15.69 -3.06 0.27
CA GLY A 325 -17.03 -3.06 -0.33
C GLY A 325 -17.15 -2.26 -1.63
N LYS A 326 -16.30 -1.24 -1.85
CA LYS A 326 -16.25 -0.48 -3.11
C LYS A 326 -15.90 -1.34 -4.32
N LEU A 327 -15.15 -2.42 -4.10
CA LEU A 327 -14.68 -3.33 -5.16
C LEU A 327 -15.82 -4.18 -5.76
N THR A 328 -16.98 -4.24 -5.11
CA THR A 328 -18.18 -4.86 -5.67
C THR A 328 -18.62 -4.23 -7.00
N LYS A 329 -18.19 -2.98 -7.26
CA LYS A 329 -18.36 -2.34 -8.57
C LYS A 329 -17.82 -3.21 -9.71
N PHE A 330 -16.73 -3.95 -9.47
CA PHE A 330 -16.06 -4.76 -10.49
C PHE A 330 -16.53 -6.22 -10.47
N THR A 331 -16.69 -6.83 -9.29
CA THR A 331 -17.16 -8.22 -9.21
C THR A 331 -18.57 -8.37 -9.77
N GLN A 332 -19.47 -7.37 -9.60
CA GLN A 332 -20.80 -7.35 -10.21
C GLN A 332 -20.79 -7.24 -11.74
N GLN A 333 -19.67 -6.85 -12.33
CA GLN A 333 -19.48 -6.80 -13.78
C GLN A 333 -18.81 -8.07 -14.32
N GLY A 334 -18.50 -9.06 -13.46
CA GLY A 334 -17.87 -10.32 -13.84
C GLY A 334 -16.35 -10.30 -13.80
N TYR A 335 -15.72 -9.20 -13.38
CA TYR A 335 -14.27 -9.17 -13.21
C TYR A 335 -13.88 -9.85 -11.90
N GLY A 336 -12.87 -10.72 -11.92
CA GLY A 336 -12.21 -11.18 -10.71
C GLY A 336 -11.40 -10.03 -10.08
N VAL A 337 -11.35 -9.95 -8.74
CA VAL A 337 -10.59 -8.92 -8.06
C VAL A 337 -9.54 -9.55 -7.16
N VAL A 338 -8.30 -9.13 -7.33
CA VAL A 338 -7.15 -9.56 -6.53
C VAL A 338 -6.61 -8.35 -5.75
N ILE A 339 -6.56 -8.48 -4.42
CA ILE A 339 -5.78 -7.56 -3.61
C ILE A 339 -4.33 -8.01 -3.70
N GLY A 340 -3.56 -7.43 -4.63
CA GLY A 340 -2.19 -7.85 -4.99
C GLY A 340 -1.20 -7.70 -3.85
N GLU A 341 -1.47 -6.78 -2.92
CA GLU A 341 -0.71 -6.60 -1.70
C GLU A 341 -1.60 -6.14 -0.56
N TYR A 342 -1.42 -6.74 0.61
CA TYR A 342 -1.94 -6.28 1.88
C TYR A 342 -1.05 -6.79 3.00
N ALA A 343 -0.95 -6.06 4.08
CA ALA A 343 -0.32 -6.53 5.31
C ALA A 343 -0.61 -5.57 6.47
N ALA A 344 -0.48 -6.05 7.71
CA ALA A 344 -0.03 -5.25 8.84
C ALA A 344 1.47 -5.59 9.04
N LEU A 345 2.34 -4.84 8.36
CA LEU A 345 3.79 -5.13 8.34
C LEU A 345 4.36 -5.20 9.76
N PRO A 346 5.19 -6.21 10.09
CA PRO A 346 5.85 -6.29 11.40
C PRO A 346 6.67 -5.05 11.72
N GLY A 347 6.69 -4.66 12.98
CA GLY A 347 7.60 -3.66 13.50
C GLY A 347 8.99 -4.24 13.78
N ASN A 348 9.89 -3.41 14.31
CA ASN A 348 11.26 -3.84 14.66
C ASN A 348 11.29 -4.95 15.73
N ASP A 349 10.26 -5.01 16.58
CA ASP A 349 10.17 -5.95 17.70
C ASP A 349 9.22 -7.13 17.42
N GLY A 350 8.80 -7.31 16.17
CA GLY A 350 7.90 -8.39 15.74
C GLY A 350 6.52 -7.88 15.33
N LEU A 351 5.51 -8.73 15.49
CA LEU A 351 4.14 -8.40 15.12
C LEU A 351 3.59 -7.26 15.97
N LYS A 352 2.87 -6.34 15.34
CA LYS A 352 2.16 -5.27 16.04
C LYS A 352 0.94 -5.80 16.81
N ALA A 353 0.51 -5.05 17.82
CA ALA A 353 -0.76 -5.33 18.47
C ALA A 353 -1.90 -5.37 17.43
N ASN A 354 -2.82 -6.32 17.56
CA ASN A 354 -3.96 -6.53 16.66
C ASN A 354 -3.63 -6.99 15.23
N THR A 355 -2.36 -7.36 14.90
CA THR A 355 -2.00 -7.90 13.58
C THR A 355 -2.92 -9.07 13.19
N LEU A 356 -3.15 -10.03 14.09
CA LEU A 356 -4.02 -11.17 13.82
C LEU A 356 -5.47 -10.73 13.55
N ALA A 357 -6.00 -9.77 14.30
CA ALA A 357 -7.35 -9.25 14.10
C ALA A 357 -7.49 -8.52 12.77
N TYR A 358 -6.47 -7.73 12.38
CA TYR A 358 -6.40 -7.06 11.08
C TYR A 358 -6.47 -8.07 9.94
N HIS A 359 -5.57 -9.07 9.94
CA HIS A 359 -5.53 -10.09 8.89
C HIS A 359 -6.82 -10.93 8.86
N LYS A 360 -7.33 -11.33 10.02
CA LYS A 360 -8.55 -12.11 10.09
C LYS A 360 -9.74 -11.35 9.50
N HIS A 361 -9.96 -10.11 9.94
CA HIS A 361 -11.09 -9.31 9.48
C HIS A 361 -10.99 -9.01 7.98
N PHE A 362 -9.79 -8.65 7.51
CA PHE A 362 -9.51 -8.44 6.09
C PHE A 362 -9.86 -9.69 5.26
N LEU A 363 -9.42 -10.87 5.68
CA LEU A 363 -9.68 -12.12 4.98
C LEU A 363 -11.17 -12.52 5.03
N ASP A 364 -11.87 -12.26 6.14
CA ASP A 364 -13.31 -12.50 6.24
C ASP A 364 -14.10 -11.61 5.28
N LEU A 365 -13.68 -10.36 5.12
CA LEU A 365 -14.26 -9.44 4.14
C LEU A 365 -13.92 -9.82 2.69
N CYS A 366 -12.70 -10.32 2.43
CA CYS A 366 -12.36 -10.87 1.12
C CYS A 366 -13.31 -12.02 0.74
N ASP A 367 -13.61 -12.90 1.69
CA ASP A 367 -14.60 -13.97 1.49
C ASP A 367 -15.97 -13.42 1.16
N TYR A 368 -16.43 -12.44 1.93
CA TYR A 368 -17.76 -11.86 1.77
C TYR A 368 -17.92 -11.15 0.42
N TYR A 369 -16.92 -10.38 0.00
CA TYR A 369 -16.96 -9.61 -1.25
C TYR A 369 -16.46 -10.37 -2.48
N ASP A 370 -16.12 -11.65 -2.33
CA ASP A 370 -15.61 -12.52 -3.41
C ASP A 370 -14.28 -12.01 -4.00
N LEU A 371 -13.36 -11.64 -3.11
CA LEU A 371 -12.05 -11.12 -3.44
C LEU A 371 -10.97 -12.18 -3.14
N THR A 372 -9.91 -12.20 -3.93
CA THR A 372 -8.67 -12.94 -3.63
C THR A 372 -7.60 -11.97 -3.16
N SER A 373 -6.68 -12.43 -2.34
CA SER A 373 -5.63 -11.56 -1.81
C SER A 373 -4.28 -12.26 -1.73
N THR A 374 -3.21 -11.47 -1.89
CA THR A 374 -1.83 -11.93 -1.74
C THR A 374 -1.13 -11.10 -0.66
N LEU A 375 -0.77 -11.78 0.45
CA LEU A 375 -0.06 -11.19 1.57
C LEU A 375 1.29 -10.62 1.11
N TRP A 376 1.56 -9.34 1.38
CA TRP A 376 2.91 -8.82 1.18
C TRP A 376 3.83 -9.29 2.29
N ASP A 377 4.80 -10.12 1.93
CA ASP A 377 5.75 -10.67 2.89
C ASP A 377 7.19 -10.72 2.33
N CYS A 378 8.09 -10.12 3.10
CA CYS A 378 9.53 -10.15 2.88
C CYS A 378 10.24 -10.98 3.97
N SER A 379 9.70 -12.14 4.32
CA SER A 379 10.13 -13.01 5.44
C SER A 379 9.85 -12.40 6.83
N GLY A 380 8.90 -11.50 6.94
CA GLY A 380 8.51 -10.89 8.21
C GLY A 380 7.46 -11.70 8.96
N MET A 381 6.59 -12.40 8.23
CA MET A 381 5.52 -13.24 8.77
C MET A 381 5.74 -14.71 8.46
N PHE A 382 5.89 -15.10 7.21
CA PHE A 382 6.40 -16.42 6.84
C PHE A 382 7.92 -16.33 6.68
N VAL A 383 8.66 -16.84 7.66
CA VAL A 383 10.13 -16.79 7.69
C VAL A 383 10.69 -17.81 6.71
N ARG A 384 11.08 -17.37 5.53
CA ARG A 384 11.49 -18.25 4.41
C ARG A 384 12.69 -19.12 4.72
N ARG A 385 13.61 -18.68 5.61
CA ARG A 385 14.77 -19.47 6.04
C ARG A 385 14.38 -20.61 6.98
N ASP A 386 13.33 -20.40 7.76
CA ASP A 386 12.83 -21.35 8.75
C ASP A 386 11.67 -22.19 8.20
N LEU A 387 11.17 -21.84 7.01
CA LEU A 387 10.04 -22.46 6.33
C LEU A 387 8.77 -22.51 7.21
N ALA A 388 8.53 -21.48 8.00
CA ALA A 388 7.43 -21.42 8.95
C ALA A 388 6.96 -19.98 9.20
N PHE A 389 5.71 -19.83 9.64
CA PHE A 389 5.25 -18.56 10.19
C PHE A 389 6.00 -18.20 11.48
N CYS A 390 6.25 -16.91 11.69
CA CYS A 390 6.84 -16.38 12.93
C CYS A 390 5.89 -16.49 14.13
N ASP A 391 4.60 -16.72 13.90
CA ASP A 391 3.56 -16.74 14.90
C ASP A 391 2.58 -17.91 14.65
N ALA A 392 2.18 -18.60 15.74
CA ALA A 392 1.35 -19.79 15.65
C ALA A 392 -0.11 -19.48 15.32
N ASP A 393 -0.62 -18.30 15.73
CA ASP A 393 -2.00 -17.91 15.47
C ASP A 393 -2.15 -17.45 14.01
N LEU A 394 -1.13 -16.78 13.43
CA LEU A 394 -1.07 -16.53 12.00
C LEU A 394 -1.00 -17.83 11.19
N ALA A 395 -0.18 -18.79 11.62
CA ALA A 395 -0.11 -20.11 10.98
C ALA A 395 -1.47 -20.81 10.97
N ALA A 396 -2.18 -20.76 12.11
CA ALA A 396 -3.51 -21.34 12.23
C ALA A 396 -4.55 -20.61 11.36
N LEU A 397 -4.47 -19.28 11.28
CA LEU A 397 -5.36 -18.47 10.44
C LEU A 397 -5.24 -18.86 8.97
N TYR A 398 -4.02 -18.85 8.41
CA TYR A 398 -3.80 -19.14 7.00
C TYR A 398 -4.01 -20.63 6.69
N GLY A 399 -3.50 -21.54 7.52
CA GLY A 399 -3.66 -22.98 7.34
C GLY A 399 -5.12 -23.43 7.41
N GLY A 400 -5.94 -22.78 8.26
CA GLY A 400 -7.38 -23.05 8.35
C GLY A 400 -8.21 -22.55 7.17
N ARG A 401 -7.62 -21.80 6.26
CA ARG A 401 -8.31 -21.17 5.11
C ARG A 401 -7.92 -21.77 3.76
N ASN A 402 -7.19 -22.87 3.73
CA ASN A 402 -6.82 -23.53 2.48
C ASN A 402 -8.08 -23.93 1.68
N ARG A 403 -8.35 -23.26 0.58
CA ARG A 403 -9.62 -23.36 -0.18
C ARG A 403 -9.46 -23.90 -1.58
N ALA A 404 -8.32 -23.71 -2.21
CA ALA A 404 -8.13 -24.08 -3.61
C ALA A 404 -8.25 -25.59 -3.89
N THR A 405 -8.08 -26.44 -2.87
CA THR A 405 -8.07 -27.90 -3.01
C THR A 405 -9.37 -28.59 -2.63
N GLU A 406 -10.38 -27.85 -2.16
CA GLU A 406 -11.64 -28.47 -1.71
C GLU A 406 -12.69 -28.45 -2.84
N GLU A 407 -12.81 -29.56 -3.53
CA GLU A 407 -13.91 -29.77 -4.49
C GLU A 407 -15.28 -29.68 -3.79
N GLY A 408 -16.21 -28.93 -4.38
CA GLY A 408 -17.60 -28.85 -3.93
C GLY A 408 -17.86 -27.88 -2.79
N ARG A 409 -16.98 -26.91 -2.51
CA ARG A 409 -17.28 -25.82 -1.57
C ARG A 409 -18.46 -24.99 -2.03
N ASP A 410 -19.39 -24.70 -1.11
CA ASP A 410 -20.45 -23.73 -1.32
C ASP A 410 -19.93 -22.31 -1.05
N TYR A 411 -19.64 -21.58 -2.12
CA TYR A 411 -19.14 -20.21 -2.01
C TYR A 411 -20.16 -19.26 -1.38
N ALA A 412 -21.45 -19.51 -1.50
CA ALA A 412 -22.47 -18.73 -0.81
C ALA A 412 -22.40 -18.94 0.71
N GLU A 413 -22.09 -20.17 1.16
CA GLU A 413 -21.84 -20.45 2.58
C GLU A 413 -20.57 -19.76 3.08
N ILE A 414 -19.48 -19.77 2.28
CA ILE A 414 -18.23 -19.06 2.61
C ILE A 414 -18.46 -17.56 2.74
N GLN A 415 -19.17 -16.95 1.78
CA GLN A 415 -19.51 -15.53 1.83
C GLN A 415 -20.35 -15.18 3.06
N ALA A 416 -21.38 -16.00 3.36
CA ALA A 416 -22.22 -15.79 4.53
C ALA A 416 -21.43 -15.94 5.84
N ALA A 417 -20.52 -16.90 5.93
CA ALA A 417 -19.65 -17.10 7.09
C ALA A 417 -18.64 -15.94 7.26
N GLY A 418 -18.06 -15.45 6.17
CA GLY A 418 -17.20 -14.27 6.14
C GLY A 418 -17.92 -13.05 6.71
N ARG A 419 -19.13 -12.74 6.20
CA ARG A 419 -19.93 -11.63 6.71
C ARG A 419 -20.25 -11.77 8.20
N ALA A 420 -20.72 -12.95 8.60
CA ALA A 420 -21.06 -13.19 10.00
C ALA A 420 -19.85 -13.04 10.95
N SER A 421 -18.67 -13.48 10.51
CA SER A 421 -17.42 -13.32 11.25
C SER A 421 -16.97 -11.85 11.33
N ALA A 422 -17.07 -11.11 10.23
CA ALA A 422 -16.76 -9.68 10.18
C ALA A 422 -17.71 -8.87 11.08
N ASP A 423 -19.03 -9.12 11.01
CA ASP A 423 -20.02 -8.47 11.86
C ASP A 423 -19.77 -8.75 13.35
N ALA A 424 -19.41 -9.98 13.69
CA ALA A 424 -19.09 -10.34 15.08
C ALA A 424 -17.82 -9.61 15.58
N THR A 425 -16.82 -9.44 14.70
CA THR A 425 -15.60 -8.70 15.01
C THR A 425 -15.91 -7.22 15.26
N ILE A 426 -16.68 -6.58 14.37
CA ILE A 426 -17.12 -5.18 14.53
C ILE A 426 -17.91 -5.00 15.82
N ALA A 427 -18.84 -5.94 16.13
CA ALA A 427 -19.68 -5.86 17.33
C ALA A 427 -18.89 -6.02 18.63
N ALA A 428 -17.79 -6.80 18.61
CA ALA A 428 -16.92 -7.02 19.78
C ALA A 428 -15.82 -5.96 19.93
N ALA A 429 -15.55 -5.17 18.88
CA ALA A 429 -14.49 -4.18 18.90
C ALA A 429 -14.79 -3.02 19.86
N PRO A 430 -13.77 -2.48 20.56
CA PRO A 430 -13.94 -1.31 21.40
C PRO A 430 -14.29 -0.08 20.54
N VAL A 431 -15.07 0.82 21.07
CA VAL A 431 -15.38 2.10 20.39
C VAL A 431 -14.12 2.99 20.38
N THR A 432 -13.33 2.91 21.42
CA THR A 432 -12.07 3.63 21.58
C THR A 432 -11.11 2.80 22.44
N PHE A 433 -9.80 3.03 22.32
CA PHE A 433 -8.80 2.37 23.17
C PHE A 433 -8.66 2.98 24.58
N VAL A 434 -9.37 4.06 24.86
CA VAL A 434 -9.33 4.73 26.17
C VAL A 434 -10.61 4.39 26.92
N GLU A 435 -10.51 3.67 28.03
CA GLU A 435 -11.66 3.18 28.81
C GLU A 435 -12.63 4.29 29.26
N ASP A 436 -12.13 5.52 29.44
CA ASP A 436 -12.89 6.70 29.87
C ASP A 436 -12.91 7.82 28.81
N ALA A 437 -12.70 7.52 27.52
CA ALA A 437 -12.68 8.55 26.48
C ALA A 437 -14.05 9.22 26.34
N ILE A 438 -14.03 10.54 26.28
CA ILE A 438 -15.21 11.34 25.99
C ILE A 438 -15.53 11.21 24.51
N ILE A 439 -16.66 10.59 24.17
CA ILE A 439 -17.07 10.42 22.78
C ILE A 439 -17.48 11.78 22.22
N LEU A 440 -16.83 12.20 21.15
CA LEU A 440 -17.18 13.41 20.42
C LEU A 440 -18.47 13.19 19.61
N THR A 441 -19.40 14.13 19.73
CA THR A 441 -20.66 14.18 18.97
C THR A 441 -20.85 15.60 18.43
N ASP A 442 -21.87 15.82 17.60
CA ASP A 442 -22.20 17.17 17.12
C ASP A 442 -22.66 18.11 18.25
N ASP A 443 -23.11 17.56 19.39
CA ASP A 443 -23.73 18.30 20.49
C ASP A 443 -22.76 18.60 21.65
N ASN A 444 -21.54 18.07 21.65
CA ASN A 444 -20.54 18.31 22.69
C ASN A 444 -19.24 18.91 22.16
N ALA A 445 -18.49 19.56 23.03
CA ALA A 445 -17.14 20.03 22.73
C ALA A 445 -16.16 19.32 23.66
N VAL A 446 -15.07 18.77 23.09
CA VAL A 446 -14.08 17.99 23.82
C VAL A 446 -12.71 18.66 23.70
N ALA A 447 -12.07 18.91 24.82
CA ALA A 447 -10.68 19.39 24.88
C ALA A 447 -9.72 18.21 25.02
N TRP A 448 -8.66 18.23 24.21
CA TRP A 448 -7.59 17.23 24.28
C TRP A 448 -6.21 17.86 24.02
N LEU A 449 -5.15 17.15 24.39
CA LEU A 449 -3.78 17.55 24.10
C LEU A 449 -3.31 16.85 22.83
N MET A 450 -3.31 17.57 21.70
CA MET A 450 -2.69 17.11 20.47
C MET A 450 -1.20 16.91 20.66
N TRP A 451 -0.65 15.79 20.21
CA TRP A 451 0.75 15.46 20.41
C TRP A 451 1.38 14.78 19.20
N ASN A 452 2.63 15.14 18.91
CA ASN A 452 3.52 14.39 18.04
C ASN A 452 4.96 14.55 18.52
N ASP A 453 5.70 13.45 18.66
CA ASP A 453 7.06 13.41 19.20
C ASP A 453 8.17 13.77 18.20
N GLY A 454 7.83 14.08 16.96
CA GLY A 454 8.79 14.42 15.90
C GLY A 454 9.34 13.25 15.10
N GLY A 455 9.16 12.02 15.58
CA GLY A 455 9.45 10.79 14.85
C GLY A 455 8.19 10.08 14.37
N TRP A 456 7.01 10.64 14.62
CA TRP A 456 5.69 10.03 14.46
C TRP A 456 5.53 8.71 15.24
N ALA A 457 6.39 8.52 16.23
CA ALA A 457 6.37 7.35 17.09
C ALA A 457 5.26 7.41 18.14
N LEU A 458 5.04 8.59 18.69
CA LEU A 458 3.98 8.85 19.64
C LEU A 458 3.13 10.01 19.13
N SER A 459 1.86 9.74 18.86
CA SER A 459 0.94 10.72 18.31
C SER A 459 -0.44 10.58 18.96
N TYR A 460 -1.09 11.72 19.19
CA TYR A 460 -2.50 11.79 19.55
C TYR A 460 -3.20 12.84 18.69
N SER A 461 -4.08 12.36 17.82
CA SER A 461 -4.96 13.19 16.97
C SER A 461 -4.28 14.38 16.30
N VAL A 462 -3.14 14.10 15.67
CA VAL A 462 -2.44 15.04 14.80
C VAL A 462 -2.69 14.62 13.37
N GLY A 463 -3.65 15.26 12.72
CA GLY A 463 -4.05 14.97 11.34
C GLY A 463 -4.98 16.05 10.82
N ASP A 464 -5.53 15.84 9.62
CA ASP A 464 -6.33 16.84 8.91
C ASP A 464 -7.70 17.10 9.58
N ASP A 465 -8.26 16.11 10.29
CA ASP A 465 -9.60 16.21 10.86
C ASP A 465 -9.65 16.84 12.26
N TYR A 466 -8.51 16.92 12.96
CA TYR A 466 -8.39 17.55 14.29
C TYR A 466 -9.45 17.06 15.31
N ASN A 467 -9.66 15.75 15.38
CA ASN A 467 -10.55 15.11 16.34
C ASN A 467 -9.75 14.24 17.33
N PRO A 468 -10.22 14.07 18.59
CA PRO A 468 -9.55 13.24 19.58
C PRO A 468 -9.84 11.74 19.39
N ASP A 469 -9.51 11.17 18.24
CA ASP A 469 -9.90 9.82 17.80
C ASP A 469 -8.74 8.87 17.53
N SER A 470 -7.52 9.37 17.35
CA SER A 470 -6.34 8.58 17.00
C SER A 470 -5.23 8.71 18.03
N ILE A 471 -4.87 7.63 18.72
CA ILE A 471 -3.87 7.58 19.77
C ILE A 471 -2.87 6.46 19.56
N SER A 472 -1.58 6.71 19.78
CA SER A 472 -0.54 5.67 19.75
C SER A 472 -0.68 4.68 20.92
N ALA A 473 -0.32 3.42 20.66
CA ALA A 473 -0.45 2.33 21.62
C ALA A 473 0.29 2.62 22.94
N GLY A 474 -0.36 2.31 24.05
CA GLY A 474 0.17 2.47 25.40
C GLY A 474 0.13 3.89 25.97
N MET A 475 -0.22 4.91 25.18
CA MET A 475 -0.52 6.23 25.71
C MET A 475 -1.85 6.22 26.46
N LYS A 476 -1.90 6.92 27.59
CA LYS A 476 -3.16 7.21 28.30
C LYS A 476 -3.42 8.70 28.24
N VAL A 477 -4.62 9.08 27.87
CA VAL A 477 -5.00 10.48 27.71
C VAL A 477 -6.03 10.88 28.77
N THR A 478 -6.01 12.16 29.12
CA THR A 478 -7.02 12.82 29.94
C THR A 478 -7.60 13.94 29.12
N ASP A 479 -8.82 13.74 28.63
CA ASP A 479 -9.58 14.73 27.90
C ASP A 479 -10.57 15.42 28.83
N ALA A 480 -11.18 16.53 28.38
CA ALA A 480 -12.16 17.25 29.16
C ALA A 480 -13.36 17.65 28.31
N GLU A 481 -14.57 17.28 28.75
CA GLU A 481 -15.80 17.81 28.16
C GLU A 481 -15.98 19.27 28.56
N ILE A 482 -16.19 20.14 27.56
CA ILE A 482 -16.41 21.56 27.74
C ILE A 482 -17.90 21.81 27.94
N THR A 483 -18.26 22.23 29.14
CA THR A 483 -19.66 22.51 29.51
C THR A 483 -19.96 24.00 29.64
N GLY A 484 -19.01 24.88 29.32
CA GLY A 484 -19.18 26.33 29.39
C GLY A 484 -17.90 27.06 29.75
N PRO A 485 -17.97 28.34 30.19
CA PRO A 485 -16.80 29.04 30.69
C PRO A 485 -16.27 28.35 31.96
N GLY A 486 -15.00 28.00 31.96
CA GLY A 486 -14.45 27.25 33.09
C GLY A 486 -12.95 27.01 33.01
N THR A 487 -12.44 26.29 34.00
CA THR A 487 -11.07 25.80 34.06
C THR A 487 -11.08 24.29 33.82
N TYR A 488 -10.26 23.85 32.90
CA TYR A 488 -10.17 22.46 32.46
C TYR A 488 -8.73 21.97 32.52
N THR A 489 -8.56 20.66 32.71
CA THR A 489 -7.23 20.03 32.68
C THR A 489 -7.27 18.87 31.68
N ILE A 490 -6.29 18.84 30.80
CA ILE A 490 -6.05 17.76 29.82
C ILE A 490 -4.62 17.27 29.94
N GLY A 491 -4.32 16.07 29.47
CA GLY A 491 -2.95 15.57 29.56
C GLY A 491 -2.73 14.23 28.88
N ILE A 492 -1.46 13.81 28.89
CA ILE A 492 -1.01 12.53 28.36
C ILE A 492 -0.05 11.89 29.36
N ASP A 493 -0.23 10.60 29.59
CA ASP A 493 0.70 9.71 30.29
C ASP A 493 1.31 8.74 29.27
N PHE A 494 2.63 8.82 29.09
CA PHE A 494 3.41 8.00 28.18
C PHE A 494 4.00 6.75 28.85
N THR A 495 3.80 6.55 30.15
CA THR A 495 4.46 5.46 30.93
C THR A 495 4.05 4.07 30.45
N GLY A 496 2.89 3.92 29.80
CA GLY A 496 2.42 2.68 29.22
C GLY A 496 2.95 2.39 27.81
N THR A 497 3.67 3.33 27.18
CA THR A 497 4.29 3.13 25.87
C THR A 497 5.53 2.24 25.96
N GLN A 498 6.01 1.72 24.84
CA GLN A 498 7.19 0.87 24.82
C GLN A 498 8.43 1.49 25.46
N GLN A 499 8.67 2.79 25.24
CA GLN A 499 9.79 3.51 25.85
C GLN A 499 9.48 4.05 27.26
N GLY A 500 8.20 4.11 27.64
CA GLY A 500 7.75 4.69 28.89
C GLY A 500 7.80 6.21 28.95
N TYR A 501 8.18 6.89 27.86
CA TYR A 501 8.29 8.35 27.79
C TYR A 501 8.24 8.84 26.32
N SER A 502 7.94 10.13 26.12
CA SER A 502 8.15 10.82 24.84
C SER A 502 9.54 11.45 24.79
N ALA A 503 10.39 11.06 23.83
CA ALA A 503 11.79 11.49 23.74
C ALA A 503 11.96 12.91 23.17
N SER A 504 10.93 13.45 22.52
CA SER A 504 10.97 14.76 21.89
C SER A 504 9.54 15.28 21.65
N VAL A 505 9.42 16.50 21.14
CA VAL A 505 8.17 17.07 20.68
C VAL A 505 8.36 17.78 19.35
N ALA A 506 7.55 17.45 18.36
CA ALA A 506 7.44 18.19 17.09
C ALA A 506 6.17 19.01 17.03
N PHE A 507 5.11 18.51 17.65
CA PHE A 507 3.85 19.20 17.75
C PHE A 507 3.19 18.98 19.12
N ALA A 508 2.74 20.05 19.73
CA ALA A 508 1.90 20.03 20.93
C ALA A 508 0.92 21.20 20.88
N ALA A 509 -0.38 20.89 21.01
CA ALA A 509 -1.42 21.91 20.99
C ALA A 509 -2.61 21.50 21.86
N ILE A 510 -3.26 22.46 22.48
CA ILE A 510 -4.60 22.27 23.07
C ILE A 510 -5.59 22.39 21.92
N GLY A 511 -6.37 21.35 21.65
CA GLY A 511 -7.54 21.37 20.75
C GLY A 511 -8.83 21.34 21.55
N ILE A 512 -9.87 22.02 21.06
CA ILE A 512 -11.24 21.88 21.55
C ILE A 512 -12.13 21.61 20.33
N ALA A 513 -12.44 20.35 20.09
CA ALA A 513 -13.32 19.91 19.01
C ALA A 513 -14.71 20.57 19.21
N ASN A 514 -15.33 21.01 18.13
CA ASN A 514 -16.58 21.79 18.12
C ASN A 514 -16.51 23.12 18.90
N GLY A 515 -15.33 23.54 19.34
CA GLY A 515 -15.18 24.75 20.17
C GLY A 515 -15.65 26.02 19.47
N GLU A 516 -15.40 26.18 18.17
CA GLU A 516 -15.85 27.37 17.41
C GLU A 516 -17.35 27.34 17.12
N VAL A 517 -17.95 26.16 17.01
CA VAL A 517 -19.37 25.98 16.70
C VAL A 517 -20.22 26.18 17.96
N LEU A 518 -19.86 25.53 19.07
CA LEU A 518 -20.65 25.54 20.30
C LEU A 518 -20.31 26.72 21.23
N TYR A 519 -19.06 27.22 21.15
CA TYR A 519 -18.57 28.33 21.97
C TYR A 519 -17.89 29.42 21.13
N PRO A 520 -18.62 30.04 20.19
CA PRO A 520 -18.00 31.01 19.28
C PRO A 520 -17.43 32.22 20.04
N GLY A 521 -16.21 32.58 19.70
CA GLY A 521 -15.53 33.71 20.32
C GLY A 521 -14.87 33.43 21.67
N TYR A 522 -14.85 32.17 22.14
CA TYR A 522 -14.07 31.79 23.33
C TYR A 522 -12.60 31.67 23.02
N VAL A 523 -11.79 31.84 24.03
CA VAL A 523 -10.32 31.73 23.96
C VAL A 523 -9.78 30.82 25.05
N ILE A 524 -8.69 30.11 24.71
CA ILE A 524 -7.92 29.29 25.64
C ILE A 524 -6.89 30.15 26.32
N ASN A 525 -6.85 30.16 27.66
CA ASN A 525 -5.88 30.87 28.47
C ASN A 525 -5.13 29.87 29.38
N ILE A 526 -3.90 29.53 29.01
CA ILE A 526 -3.10 28.52 29.74
C ILE A 526 -2.74 29.06 31.13
N LYS A 527 -3.05 28.28 32.15
CA LYS A 527 -2.76 28.60 33.58
C LYS A 527 -1.51 27.88 34.07
N GLU A 528 -1.42 26.60 33.78
CA GLU A 528 -0.33 25.75 34.29
C GLU A 528 -0.02 24.64 33.27
N VAL A 529 1.27 24.31 33.14
CA VAL A 529 1.76 23.11 32.47
C VAL A 529 2.60 22.35 33.49
N LYS A 530 2.27 21.06 33.68
CA LYS A 530 3.06 20.13 34.48
C LYS A 530 3.68 19.08 33.60
N ILE A 531 5.00 18.87 33.80
CA ILE A 531 5.75 17.78 33.16
C ILE A 531 6.33 16.94 34.28
N ASP A 532 6.04 15.64 34.26
CA ASP A 532 6.45 14.66 35.28
C ASP A 532 6.10 15.11 36.71
N GLY A 533 4.95 15.77 36.87
CA GLY A 533 4.44 16.28 38.15
C GLY A 533 4.98 17.67 38.55
N GLU A 534 6.02 18.16 37.90
CA GLU A 534 6.64 19.46 38.21
C GLU A 534 6.07 20.56 37.28
N ILE A 535 5.98 21.79 37.82
CA ILE A 535 5.49 22.95 37.06
C ILE A 535 6.56 23.36 36.03
N TYR A 536 6.22 23.21 34.73
CA TYR A 536 7.02 23.71 33.65
C TYR A 536 6.78 25.21 33.41
N ARG A 537 7.84 25.99 33.48
CA ARG A 537 7.78 27.43 33.24
C ARG A 537 7.70 27.71 31.73
N LEU A 538 6.57 28.22 31.25
CA LEU A 538 6.38 28.61 29.86
C LEU A 538 7.46 29.59 29.38
N LYS A 539 8.11 29.29 28.26
CA LYS A 539 9.24 30.09 27.71
C LYS A 539 8.75 31.12 26.69
N GLY A 540 7.52 31.02 26.21
CA GLY A 540 6.95 31.88 25.18
C GLY A 540 5.46 32.15 25.37
N ARG A 541 4.84 32.67 24.35
CA ARG A 541 3.43 33.07 24.35
C ARG A 541 2.62 32.17 23.45
N ALA A 542 1.41 31.81 23.88
CA ALA A 542 0.45 31.07 23.12
C ALA A 542 -0.55 32.01 22.41
N TYR A 543 -1.18 31.51 21.38
CA TYR A 543 -2.27 32.19 20.68
C TYR A 543 -3.37 31.19 20.31
N THR A 544 -4.62 31.65 20.33
CA THR A 544 -5.76 30.83 19.95
C THR A 544 -6.01 30.99 18.45
N THR A 545 -6.22 29.86 17.76
CA THR A 545 -6.59 29.82 16.34
C THR A 545 -7.77 28.90 16.12
N SER A 546 -8.36 28.99 14.92
CA SER A 546 -9.31 28.03 14.39
C SER A 546 -9.02 27.81 12.92
N ASP A 547 -8.34 26.70 12.59
CA ASP A 547 -7.90 26.45 11.22
C ASP A 547 -9.05 25.96 10.33
N ASN A 548 -9.92 25.11 10.86
CA ASN A 548 -11.08 24.55 10.17
C ASN A 548 -12.42 25.23 10.52
N GLN A 549 -12.40 26.31 11.31
CA GLN A 549 -13.59 27.00 11.83
C GLN A 549 -14.53 26.13 12.68
N VAL A 550 -14.08 25.00 13.09
CA VAL A 550 -14.79 24.05 13.98
C VAL A 550 -14.05 23.89 15.30
N THR A 551 -12.74 23.65 15.21
CA THR A 551 -11.88 23.38 16.37
C THR A 551 -11.16 24.64 16.84
N THR A 552 -11.35 25.01 18.11
CA THR A 552 -10.51 26.03 18.76
C THR A 552 -9.16 25.41 19.12
N ARG A 553 -8.02 26.07 18.80
CA ARG A 553 -6.69 25.54 19.03
C ARG A 553 -5.73 26.56 19.64
N VAL A 554 -4.82 26.10 20.51
CA VAL A 554 -3.66 26.85 20.97
C VAL A 554 -2.40 25.99 20.79
N ASN A 555 -1.46 26.45 19.97
CA ASN A 555 -0.19 25.78 19.79
C ASN A 555 0.73 26.05 20.99
N LEU A 556 1.26 24.98 21.59
CA LEU A 556 2.31 25.00 22.60
C LEU A 556 3.68 24.90 21.94
N TYR A 557 3.80 24.04 20.95
CA TYR A 557 4.94 23.88 20.06
C TYR A 557 4.46 23.40 18.69
N ASN A 558 5.08 23.90 17.63
CA ASN A 558 4.82 23.42 16.28
C ASN A 558 6.06 23.69 15.40
N GLU A 559 6.80 22.63 15.05
CA GLU A 559 8.04 22.76 14.28
C GLU A 559 7.83 23.19 12.83
N TRP A 560 6.63 22.99 12.27
CA TRP A 560 6.31 23.31 10.88
C TRP A 560 5.77 24.73 10.69
N VAL A 561 5.42 25.43 11.78
CA VAL A 561 4.86 26.78 11.71
C VAL A 561 5.92 27.81 12.10
N THR A 562 6.37 28.60 11.13
CA THR A 562 7.33 29.68 11.33
C THR A 562 6.68 31.06 11.47
N SER A 563 5.37 31.19 11.26
CA SER A 563 4.61 32.43 11.39
C SER A 563 3.17 32.16 11.83
N ILE A 564 2.53 33.14 12.44
CA ILE A 564 1.13 33.06 12.83
C ILE A 564 0.26 33.06 11.57
N PRO A 565 -0.71 32.13 11.43
CA PRO A 565 -1.69 32.17 10.35
C PRO A 565 -2.46 33.49 10.35
N VAL A 566 -2.53 34.11 9.18
CA VAL A 566 -3.30 35.35 9.00
C VAL A 566 -4.78 35.02 8.87
N GLY A 567 -5.62 35.63 9.65
CA GLY A 567 -7.08 35.60 9.50
C GLY A 567 -7.87 35.06 10.69
N ASN A 568 -7.54 33.87 11.23
CA ASN A 568 -8.34 33.22 12.28
C ASN A 568 -7.65 33.23 13.66
N ALA A 569 -6.46 33.83 13.79
CA ALA A 569 -5.73 33.85 15.04
C ALA A 569 -6.30 34.89 16.00
N ARG A 570 -6.69 34.47 17.19
CA ARG A 570 -7.02 35.32 18.34
C ARG A 570 -5.82 35.32 19.29
N MET A 571 -5.15 36.46 19.37
CA MET A 571 -3.89 36.61 20.10
C MET A 571 -4.12 36.67 21.62
N LEU A 572 -3.58 35.76 22.35
CA LEU A 572 -3.50 35.80 23.82
C LEU A 572 -2.20 36.48 24.28
N GLY A 573 -2.08 37.77 24.02
CA GLY A 573 -0.99 38.57 24.58
C GLY A 573 0.32 38.60 23.80
N GLY A 574 0.30 38.56 22.48
CA GLY A 574 1.45 38.76 21.59
C GLY A 574 1.80 37.51 20.77
N GLY A 575 2.12 37.74 19.48
CA GLY A 575 2.19 36.67 18.49
C GLY A 575 3.39 35.76 18.54
N LEU A 576 3.23 34.56 17.99
CA LEU A 576 4.33 33.78 17.44
C LEU A 576 4.73 34.44 16.11
N GLY A 577 5.70 35.33 16.11
CA GLY A 577 6.41 35.71 14.88
C GLY A 577 7.61 34.80 14.70
N GLY A 578 8.08 34.58 13.48
CA GLY A 578 9.27 33.76 13.21
C GLY A 578 10.37 34.06 14.25
N ALA A 579 10.94 33.06 14.86
CA ALA A 579 11.86 33.12 15.99
C ALA A 579 11.28 33.52 17.37
N THR A 580 9.95 33.68 17.52
CA THR A 580 9.39 33.87 18.88
C THR A 580 9.37 32.53 19.61
N PRO A 581 9.89 32.44 20.85
CA PRO A 581 9.85 31.18 21.61
C PRO A 581 8.41 30.71 21.79
N THR A 582 8.17 29.47 21.44
CA THR A 582 6.91 28.79 21.74
C THR A 582 6.74 28.60 23.24
N PRO A 583 5.52 28.40 23.77
CA PRO A 583 5.30 28.12 25.20
C PRO A 583 6.18 27.00 25.74
N ILE A 584 6.37 25.95 24.96
CA ILE A 584 7.31 24.85 25.21
C ILE A 584 8.50 24.99 24.25
N ASN A 585 9.72 24.79 24.73
CA ASN A 585 10.92 24.81 23.91
C ASN A 585 11.48 23.39 23.76
N ARG A 586 11.43 22.86 22.54
CA ARG A 586 11.94 21.52 22.18
C ARG A 586 13.36 21.22 22.69
N ASN A 587 14.23 22.23 22.74
CA ASN A 587 15.62 22.07 23.16
C ASN A 587 15.82 22.22 24.66
N ASP A 588 14.74 22.32 25.44
CA ASP A 588 14.82 22.41 26.88
C ASP A 588 15.14 21.03 27.49
N PRO A 589 16.16 20.91 28.35
CA PRO A 589 16.45 19.66 29.04
C PRO A 589 15.28 19.11 29.87
N GLU A 590 14.38 19.97 30.34
CA GLU A 590 13.18 19.58 31.10
C GLU A 590 12.16 18.77 30.24
N ILE A 591 12.28 18.77 28.91
CA ILE A 591 11.39 18.03 27.99
C ILE A 591 12.15 16.99 27.18
N ALA A 592 13.37 16.64 27.55
CA ALA A 592 14.15 15.62 26.83
C ALA A 592 13.58 14.20 26.99
N GLN A 593 12.86 13.96 28.09
CA GLN A 593 12.12 12.70 28.33
C GLN A 593 10.86 13.06 29.12
N ILE A 594 9.71 13.01 28.50
CA ILE A 594 8.43 13.33 29.13
C ILE A 594 7.69 12.03 29.42
N HIS A 595 7.49 11.71 30.72
CA HIS A 595 6.67 10.57 31.13
C HIS A 595 5.20 10.96 31.22
N THR A 596 4.93 12.18 31.74
CA THR A 596 3.57 12.72 31.82
C THR A 596 3.56 14.21 31.49
N ILE A 597 2.51 14.68 30.83
CA ILE A 597 2.26 16.10 30.61
C ILE A 597 0.79 16.42 30.88
N TYR A 598 0.53 17.40 31.76
CA TYR A 598 -0.81 17.88 32.06
C TYR A 598 -0.87 19.39 31.90
N ILE A 599 -1.97 19.88 31.33
CA ILE A 599 -2.18 21.30 31.07
C ILE A 599 -3.51 21.73 31.65
N THR A 600 -3.45 22.73 32.52
CA THR A 600 -4.64 23.39 33.04
C THR A 600 -4.82 24.74 32.34
N PHE A 601 -6.02 25.00 31.83
CA PHE A 601 -6.35 26.22 31.10
C PHE A 601 -7.76 26.70 31.44
N GLU A 602 -7.99 28.01 31.27
CA GLU A 602 -9.33 28.59 31.24
C GLU A 602 -9.83 28.65 29.79
N TYR A 603 -11.08 28.27 29.59
CA TYR A 603 -11.81 28.50 28.33
C TYR A 603 -12.94 29.48 28.60
N ILE A 604 -12.80 30.68 28.12
CA ILE A 604 -13.65 31.82 28.47
C ILE A 604 -13.94 32.69 27.25
N PRO A 605 -15.08 33.47 27.25
CA PRO A 605 -15.33 34.45 26.19
C PRO A 605 -14.18 35.46 26.09
N GLN A 606 -13.77 35.78 24.87
CA GLN A 606 -12.82 36.88 24.63
C GLN A 606 -13.45 38.20 25.10
N ARG A 607 -12.79 38.93 25.98
CA ARG A 607 -13.25 40.25 26.47
C ARG A 607 -13.05 41.35 25.42
#